data_fa580868e1c566e8d5003425f9655f87
#
_entry.id   fa580868e1c566e8d5003425f9655f87
#
_cell.length_a   1.000
_cell.length_b   1.000
_cell.length_c   1.000
_cell.angle_alpha   90.00
_cell.angle_beta   90.00
_cell.angle_gamma   90.00
#
_symmetry.space_group_name_H-M   'P 1'
#
loop_
_entity.id
_entity.type
_entity.pdbx_description
1 polymer ?
#
loop_
_entity_poly.entity_id
_entity_poly.type
_entity_poly.pdbx_seq_one_letter_code
_entity_poly.pdbx_strand_id
1 'polypeptide(L)'
;MRQPFPETRERILREQVAFFRALDDAGKDRFRQLIQIFLDEVRITGIRTDVDETIRVLVAASAVIPIFGFQDWEYHRLHEVLIYPDAFDDAYRTQGGAEAQNLGMVGLHHLSGVMILSKPALLAGFSAQPGTHNVGVHEFAHLVEQEAAEYGLPPEVPWMAVRQWVRYVARELARPSSRRTHVSAYAYTNEHEFFAVLAEYFFTSPDRLKRRDPALYALLRDLFHQDTGALLPAPAWRRRGISRHAPCPCGSGKPYKHCCLKKADSNGSGGKAAGPAPDDKQNAPADR
;
A
#
# COMPACT_ATOMS: atom_id res chain seq x y z
N MET A 1 17.03 -27.28 -16.32
CA MET A 1 15.75 -26.84 -16.94
C MET A 1 14.92 -26.16 -15.87
N ARG A 2 14.51 -24.89 -16.06
CA ARG A 2 13.58 -24.25 -15.14
C ARG A 2 12.22 -24.93 -15.24
N GLN A 3 11.62 -25.29 -14.11
CA GLN A 3 10.26 -25.85 -14.10
C GLN A 3 9.27 -24.80 -14.63
N PRO A 4 8.24 -25.19 -15.37
CA PRO A 4 7.22 -24.27 -15.82
C PRO A 4 6.51 -23.64 -14.62
N PHE A 5 6.14 -22.36 -14.76
CA PHE A 5 5.42 -21.62 -13.71
C PHE A 5 4.08 -22.33 -13.41
N PRO A 6 3.76 -22.63 -12.14
CA PRO A 6 2.57 -23.42 -11.78
C PRO A 6 1.27 -22.75 -12.24
N GLU A 7 0.37 -23.52 -12.87
CA GLU A 7 -0.90 -23.01 -13.39
C GLU A 7 -1.80 -22.40 -12.30
N THR A 8 -1.76 -22.96 -11.10
CA THR A 8 -2.49 -22.43 -9.94
C THR A 8 -2.03 -20.99 -9.62
N ARG A 9 -0.73 -20.72 -9.61
CA ARG A 9 -0.15 -19.38 -9.40
C ARG A 9 -0.53 -18.44 -10.53
N GLU A 10 -0.44 -18.89 -11.76
CA GLU A 10 -0.84 -18.12 -12.93
C GLU A 10 -2.30 -17.66 -12.83
N ARG A 11 -3.20 -18.56 -12.46
CA ARG A 11 -4.62 -18.24 -12.28
C ARG A 11 -4.81 -17.17 -11.20
N ILE A 12 -4.16 -17.29 -10.04
CA ILE A 12 -4.24 -16.31 -8.96
C ILE A 12 -3.76 -14.93 -9.43
N LEU A 13 -2.61 -14.88 -10.14
CA LEU A 13 -2.10 -13.62 -10.70
C LEU A 13 -3.10 -12.98 -11.67
N ARG A 14 -3.69 -13.77 -12.57
CA ARG A 14 -4.68 -13.30 -13.54
C ARG A 14 -5.97 -12.81 -12.89
N GLU A 15 -6.44 -13.48 -11.85
CA GLU A 15 -7.69 -13.15 -11.19
C GLU A 15 -7.54 -11.98 -10.22
N GLN A 16 -6.46 -11.92 -9.45
CA GLN A 16 -6.36 -11.03 -8.29
C GLN A 16 -5.36 -9.88 -8.47
N VAL A 17 -4.31 -10.02 -9.28
CA VAL A 17 -3.27 -9.02 -9.40
C VAL A 17 -3.49 -8.12 -10.63
N ALA A 18 -4.09 -6.95 -10.42
CA ALA A 18 -4.37 -5.99 -11.49
C ALA A 18 -3.09 -5.53 -12.22
N PHE A 19 -1.99 -5.37 -11.48
CA PHE A 19 -0.69 -5.02 -12.02
C PHE A 19 -0.22 -6.06 -13.04
N PHE A 20 -0.26 -7.36 -12.69
CA PHE A 20 0.11 -8.45 -13.58
C PHE A 20 -0.75 -8.48 -14.85
N ARG A 21 -2.06 -8.28 -14.73
CA ARG A 21 -2.97 -8.25 -15.89
C ARG A 21 -2.63 -7.15 -16.90
N ALA A 22 -2.10 -6.05 -16.41
CA ALA A 22 -1.79 -4.88 -17.22
C ALA A 22 -0.47 -4.98 -17.98
N LEU A 23 0.41 -5.90 -17.58
CA LEU A 23 1.70 -6.13 -18.23
C LEU A 23 1.52 -6.75 -19.64
N ASP A 24 2.44 -6.44 -20.53
CA ASP A 24 2.63 -7.19 -21.77
C ASP A 24 3.19 -8.59 -21.50
N ASP A 25 3.38 -9.40 -22.53
CA ASP A 25 3.81 -10.79 -22.35
C ASP A 25 5.23 -10.90 -21.77
N ALA A 26 6.15 -10.04 -22.19
CA ALA A 26 7.51 -10.01 -21.65
C ALA A 26 7.52 -9.58 -20.19
N GLY A 27 6.72 -8.57 -19.83
CA GLY A 27 6.52 -8.14 -18.45
C GLY A 27 5.89 -9.23 -17.57
N LYS A 28 4.92 -9.98 -18.10
CA LYS A 28 4.34 -11.12 -17.38
C LYS A 28 5.36 -12.23 -17.14
N ASP A 29 6.19 -12.54 -18.13
CA ASP A 29 7.25 -13.55 -17.96
C ASP A 29 8.24 -13.13 -16.89
N ARG A 30 8.67 -11.87 -16.90
CA ARG A 30 9.55 -11.33 -15.86
C ARG A 30 8.88 -11.33 -14.49
N PHE A 31 7.60 -10.95 -14.40
CA PHE A 31 6.87 -10.95 -13.13
C PHE A 31 6.78 -12.36 -12.53
N ARG A 32 6.51 -13.39 -13.37
CA ARG A 32 6.53 -14.80 -12.94
C ARG A 32 7.89 -15.22 -12.40
N GLN A 33 8.97 -14.82 -13.05
CA GLN A 33 10.33 -15.13 -12.61
C GLN A 33 10.61 -14.51 -11.24
N LEU A 34 10.28 -13.23 -11.04
CA LEU A 34 10.47 -12.54 -9.76
C LEU A 34 9.61 -13.15 -8.65
N ILE A 35 8.35 -13.51 -8.92
CA ILE A 35 7.49 -14.25 -7.99
C ILE A 35 8.15 -15.57 -7.57
N GLN A 36 8.69 -16.33 -8.53
CA GLN A 36 9.32 -17.61 -8.23
C GLN A 36 10.56 -17.42 -7.36
N ILE A 37 11.44 -16.47 -7.70
CA ILE A 37 12.64 -16.15 -6.92
C ILE A 37 12.24 -15.79 -5.49
N PHE A 38 11.30 -14.87 -5.32
CA PHE A 38 10.84 -14.46 -3.99
C PHE A 38 10.31 -15.64 -3.15
N LEU A 39 9.49 -16.53 -3.76
CA LEU A 39 8.93 -17.69 -3.07
C LEU A 39 9.95 -18.79 -2.76
N ASP A 40 11.07 -18.83 -3.49
CA ASP A 40 12.17 -19.75 -3.23
C ASP A 40 13.08 -19.26 -2.09
N GLU A 41 13.19 -17.92 -1.90
CA GLU A 41 14.10 -17.29 -0.94
C GLU A 41 13.42 -16.93 0.38
N VAL A 42 12.14 -16.54 0.36
CA VAL A 42 11.45 -16.02 1.53
C VAL A 42 10.41 -17.01 2.05
N ARG A 43 10.54 -17.39 3.32
CA ARG A 43 9.57 -18.24 4.00
C ARG A 43 8.30 -17.46 4.31
N ILE A 44 7.13 -18.08 4.10
CA ILE A 44 5.83 -17.49 4.47
C ILE A 44 5.14 -18.45 5.44
N THR A 45 4.96 -17.99 6.69
CA THR A 45 4.48 -18.80 7.82
C THR A 45 3.18 -18.21 8.39
N GLY A 46 2.20 -19.05 8.63
CA GLY A 46 0.94 -18.66 9.30
C GLY A 46 1.05 -18.75 10.82
N ILE A 47 0.69 -17.69 11.52
CA ILE A 47 0.58 -17.66 12.97
C ILE A 47 -0.88 -17.84 13.36
N ARG A 48 -1.25 -19.03 13.76
CA ARG A 48 -2.65 -19.42 14.07
C ARG A 48 -3.61 -19.19 12.89
N THR A 49 -3.13 -19.26 11.68
CA THR A 49 -3.91 -19.19 10.44
C THR A 49 -3.23 -20.03 9.35
N ASP A 50 -4.03 -20.52 8.41
CA ASP A 50 -3.50 -21.25 7.25
C ASP A 50 -2.98 -20.28 6.19
N VAL A 51 -1.88 -20.70 5.56
CA VAL A 51 -1.27 -20.00 4.41
C VAL A 51 -1.45 -20.90 3.19
N ASP A 52 -2.44 -20.58 2.38
CA ASP A 52 -2.67 -21.24 1.09
C ASP A 52 -1.83 -20.61 -0.04
N GLU A 53 -1.94 -21.17 -1.23
CA GLU A 53 -1.20 -20.67 -2.40
C GLU A 53 -1.62 -19.26 -2.80
N THR A 54 -2.86 -18.86 -2.52
CA THR A 54 -3.33 -17.50 -2.75
C THR A 54 -2.55 -16.50 -1.89
N ILE A 55 -2.43 -16.76 -0.59
CA ILE A 55 -1.66 -15.90 0.33
C ILE A 55 -0.21 -15.82 -0.11
N ARG A 56 0.43 -16.94 -0.47
CA ARG A 56 1.82 -16.99 -0.95
C ARG A 56 2.02 -16.08 -2.18
N VAL A 57 1.16 -16.22 -3.17
CA VAL A 57 1.24 -15.43 -4.41
C VAL A 57 0.98 -13.95 -4.16
N LEU A 58 0.03 -13.59 -3.28
CA LEU A 58 -0.27 -12.19 -2.99
C LEU A 58 0.84 -11.50 -2.18
N VAL A 59 1.49 -12.22 -1.25
CA VAL A 59 2.69 -11.71 -0.56
C VAL A 59 3.81 -11.46 -1.58
N ALA A 60 4.10 -12.45 -2.43
CA ALA A 60 5.13 -12.31 -3.45
C ALA A 60 4.79 -11.19 -4.46
N ALA A 61 3.52 -11.03 -4.84
CA ALA A 61 3.10 -9.93 -5.71
C ALA A 61 3.29 -8.56 -5.04
N SER A 62 3.03 -8.47 -3.72
CA SER A 62 3.31 -7.25 -2.94
C SER A 62 4.78 -6.87 -2.94
N ALA A 63 5.66 -7.87 -2.88
CA ALA A 63 7.11 -7.69 -2.96
C ALA A 63 7.57 -7.26 -4.36
N VAL A 64 7.05 -7.91 -5.40
CA VAL A 64 7.51 -7.71 -6.78
C VAL A 64 7.03 -6.37 -7.35
N ILE A 65 5.83 -5.92 -7.03
CA ILE A 65 5.26 -4.68 -7.58
C ILE A 65 6.18 -3.46 -7.39
N PRO A 66 6.68 -3.13 -6.19
CA PRO A 66 7.52 -1.95 -6.00
C PRO A 66 8.87 -2.04 -6.71
N ILE A 67 9.45 -3.22 -6.83
CA ILE A 67 10.78 -3.42 -7.42
C ILE A 67 10.75 -3.75 -8.91
N PHE A 68 9.58 -3.87 -9.52
CA PHE A 68 9.44 -4.32 -10.92
C PHE A 68 10.16 -3.43 -11.93
N GLY A 69 10.39 -2.15 -11.59
CA GLY A 69 11.14 -1.21 -12.42
C GLY A 69 12.67 -1.42 -12.39
N PHE A 70 13.20 -2.15 -11.41
CA PHE A 70 14.64 -2.37 -11.22
C PHE A 70 15.08 -3.69 -11.82
N GLN A 71 16.26 -3.76 -12.45
CA GLN A 71 16.72 -4.99 -13.11
C GLN A 71 17.25 -6.01 -12.12
N ASP A 72 18.12 -5.58 -11.22
CA ASP A 72 18.86 -6.43 -10.29
C ASP A 72 18.57 -5.99 -8.85
N TRP A 73 17.32 -6.18 -8.39
CA TRP A 73 16.92 -5.87 -7.02
C TRP A 73 16.61 -7.14 -6.24
N GLU A 74 17.17 -7.22 -5.04
CA GLU A 74 16.95 -8.30 -4.08
C GLU A 74 16.60 -7.73 -2.70
N TYR A 75 15.80 -8.47 -1.92
CA TYR A 75 15.53 -8.17 -0.53
C TYR A 75 16.53 -8.92 0.35
N HIS A 76 17.71 -8.37 0.54
CA HIS A 76 18.85 -9.04 1.22
C HIS A 76 18.55 -9.43 2.67
N ARG A 77 17.68 -8.72 3.34
CA ARG A 77 17.41 -8.88 4.77
C ARG A 77 16.12 -9.62 5.07
N LEU A 78 15.21 -9.75 4.13
CA LEU A 78 13.93 -10.39 4.38
C LEU A 78 14.07 -11.91 4.26
N HIS A 79 13.87 -12.61 5.38
CA HIS A 79 13.94 -14.07 5.43
C HIS A 79 12.57 -14.73 5.64
N GLU A 80 11.65 -14.03 6.31
CA GLU A 80 10.34 -14.60 6.63
C GLU A 80 9.24 -13.54 6.65
N VAL A 81 8.05 -13.93 6.14
CA VAL A 81 6.81 -13.18 6.28
C VAL A 81 5.84 -13.98 7.14
N LEU A 82 5.44 -13.41 8.28
CA LEU A 82 4.46 -13.99 9.20
C LEU A 82 3.07 -13.48 8.84
N ILE A 83 2.14 -14.39 8.66
CA ILE A 83 0.75 -14.08 8.36
C ILE A 83 -0.09 -14.26 9.63
N TYR A 84 -0.70 -13.17 10.09
CA TYR A 84 -1.56 -13.13 11.25
C TYR A 84 -3.05 -13.22 10.85
N PRO A 85 -3.91 -13.83 11.67
CA PRO A 85 -5.33 -14.02 11.33
C PRO A 85 -6.12 -12.71 11.29
N ASP A 86 -5.64 -11.64 11.92
CA ASP A 86 -6.29 -10.34 11.99
C ASP A 86 -5.23 -9.22 12.23
N ALA A 87 -5.71 -7.99 12.43
CA ALA A 87 -4.88 -6.90 12.93
C ALA A 87 -4.27 -7.25 14.31
N PHE A 88 -3.13 -6.66 14.63
CA PHE A 88 -2.38 -6.95 15.85
C PHE A 88 -1.93 -5.66 16.56
N ASP A 89 -1.64 -5.78 17.86
CA ASP A 89 -1.07 -4.69 18.66
C ASP A 89 0.47 -4.71 18.66
N ASP A 90 1.09 -3.72 19.30
CA ASP A 90 2.55 -3.60 19.41
C ASP A 90 3.20 -4.76 20.20
N ALA A 91 2.41 -5.54 20.92
CA ALA A 91 2.83 -6.78 21.58
C ALA A 91 2.51 -8.05 20.76
N TYR A 92 2.21 -7.91 19.47
CA TYR A 92 1.91 -8.98 18.51
C TYR A 92 0.68 -9.82 18.86
N ARG A 93 -0.29 -9.27 19.61
CA ARG A 93 -1.52 -9.95 20.00
C ARG A 93 -2.66 -9.57 19.06
N THR A 94 -3.43 -10.56 18.58
CA THR A 94 -4.58 -10.37 17.68
C THR A 94 -5.91 -10.17 18.42
N GLN A 95 -5.93 -10.26 19.75
CA GLN A 95 -7.16 -10.13 20.58
C GLN A 95 -7.19 -8.81 21.37
N GLY A 96 -6.44 -7.81 20.96
CA GLY A 96 -6.27 -6.54 21.67
C GLY A 96 -7.45 -5.55 21.58
N GLY A 97 -8.56 -5.89 20.94
CA GLY A 97 -9.70 -4.97 20.79
C GLY A 97 -9.31 -3.66 20.08
N ALA A 98 -9.57 -2.51 20.74
CA ALA A 98 -9.27 -1.19 20.17
C ALA A 98 -7.77 -0.89 20.02
N GLU A 99 -6.89 -1.67 20.64
CA GLU A 99 -5.43 -1.52 20.55
C GLU A 99 -4.82 -2.28 19.35
N ALA A 100 -5.54 -3.24 18.76
CA ALA A 100 -5.08 -3.99 17.60
C ALA A 100 -5.29 -3.15 16.33
N GLN A 101 -4.35 -2.27 16.02
CA GLN A 101 -4.44 -1.34 14.88
C GLN A 101 -3.43 -1.64 13.75
N ASN A 102 -2.40 -2.45 14.03
CA ASN A 102 -1.36 -2.75 13.06
C ASN A 102 -1.87 -3.78 12.05
N LEU A 103 -1.82 -3.42 10.77
CA LEU A 103 -2.19 -4.29 9.65
C LEU A 103 -0.97 -4.92 8.99
N GLY A 104 0.19 -4.30 9.16
CA GLY A 104 1.50 -4.75 8.71
C GLY A 104 2.60 -4.18 9.58
N MET A 105 3.78 -4.75 9.51
CA MET A 105 4.99 -4.28 10.19
C MET A 105 6.22 -4.95 9.61
N VAL A 106 7.26 -4.15 9.37
CA VAL A 106 8.62 -4.64 9.14
C VAL A 106 9.37 -4.62 10.46
N GLY A 107 9.94 -5.77 10.83
CA GLY A 107 10.58 -5.93 12.13
C GLY A 107 11.88 -5.16 12.27
N LEU A 108 12.06 -4.53 13.43
CA LEU A 108 13.30 -3.88 13.86
C LEU A 108 13.95 -4.71 14.98
N HIS A 109 15.27 -4.60 15.17
CA HIS A 109 16.02 -5.27 16.23
C HIS A 109 15.85 -6.82 16.21
N HIS A 110 15.12 -7.37 17.18
CA HIS A 110 14.94 -8.82 17.37
C HIS A 110 14.06 -9.49 16.29
N LEU A 111 13.30 -8.71 15.52
CA LEU A 111 12.54 -9.17 14.35
C LEU A 111 13.24 -8.77 13.03
N SER A 112 14.52 -8.43 13.06
CA SER A 112 15.27 -8.11 11.84
C SER A 112 15.14 -9.24 10.82
N GLY A 113 14.72 -8.92 9.61
CA GLY A 113 14.48 -9.91 8.54
C GLY A 113 13.13 -10.59 8.58
N VAL A 114 12.22 -10.14 9.44
CA VAL A 114 10.84 -10.64 9.52
C VAL A 114 9.86 -9.53 9.22
N MET A 115 8.88 -9.82 8.36
CA MET A 115 7.72 -8.97 8.11
C MET A 115 6.47 -9.64 8.67
N ILE A 116 5.54 -8.87 9.23
CA ILE A 116 4.25 -9.36 9.71
C ILE A 116 3.14 -8.71 8.88
N LEU A 117 2.18 -9.51 8.41
CA LEU A 117 1.03 -9.04 7.64
C LEU A 117 -0.28 -9.64 8.20
N SER A 118 -1.30 -8.81 8.30
CA SER A 118 -2.67 -9.26 8.55
C SER A 118 -3.25 -9.92 7.30
N LYS A 119 -3.70 -11.18 7.41
CA LYS A 119 -4.31 -11.93 6.30
C LYS A 119 -5.52 -11.20 5.68
N PRO A 120 -6.49 -10.70 6.46
CA PRO A 120 -7.61 -9.94 5.91
C PRO A 120 -7.16 -8.65 5.20
N ALA A 121 -6.17 -7.93 5.74
CA ALA A 121 -5.67 -6.70 5.13
C ALA A 121 -4.92 -6.96 3.82
N LEU A 122 -4.11 -8.03 3.75
CA LEU A 122 -3.45 -8.47 2.52
C LEU A 122 -4.48 -8.80 1.44
N LEU A 123 -5.49 -9.61 1.75
CA LEU A 123 -6.55 -9.98 0.81
C LEU A 123 -7.36 -8.75 0.35
N ALA A 124 -7.66 -7.82 1.27
CA ALA A 124 -8.35 -6.58 0.94
C ALA A 124 -7.56 -5.71 -0.03
N GLY A 125 -6.22 -5.67 0.10
CA GLY A 125 -5.32 -4.91 -0.77
C GLY A 125 -5.38 -5.30 -2.23
N PHE A 126 -5.73 -6.55 -2.52
CA PHE A 126 -5.89 -7.06 -3.88
C PHE A 126 -7.36 -7.14 -4.34
N SER A 127 -8.30 -6.70 -3.51
CA SER A 127 -9.71 -6.66 -3.90
C SER A 127 -9.96 -5.64 -5.01
N ALA A 128 -10.97 -5.88 -5.85
CA ALA A 128 -11.30 -5.03 -6.98
C ALA A 128 -11.89 -3.65 -6.60
N GLN A 129 -11.90 -3.30 -5.32
CA GLN A 129 -12.47 -2.02 -4.86
C GLN A 129 -11.49 -0.86 -5.02
N PRO A 130 -11.88 0.22 -5.74
CA PRO A 130 -11.01 1.38 -5.91
C PRO A 130 -10.69 2.08 -4.58
N GLY A 131 -9.42 2.32 -4.32
CA GLY A 131 -8.97 3.07 -3.15
C GLY A 131 -8.84 2.26 -1.86
N THR A 132 -8.76 0.94 -1.97
CA THR A 132 -8.37 0.07 -0.87
C THR A 132 -6.88 0.24 -0.59
N HIS A 133 -6.54 0.32 0.68
CA HIS A 133 -5.17 0.23 1.13
C HIS A 133 -4.59 -1.14 0.74
N ASN A 134 -3.35 -1.16 0.30
CA ASN A 134 -2.61 -2.38 0.04
C ASN A 134 -1.45 -2.48 1.03
N VAL A 135 -1.75 -3.10 2.18
CA VAL A 135 -0.77 -3.25 3.26
C VAL A 135 0.50 -3.95 2.80
N GLY A 136 0.39 -4.95 1.92
CA GLY A 136 1.57 -5.64 1.40
C GLY A 136 2.50 -4.68 0.64
N VAL A 137 1.97 -3.90 -0.31
CA VAL A 137 2.76 -2.89 -1.05
C VAL A 137 3.33 -1.83 -0.10
N HIS A 138 2.58 -1.44 0.94
CA HIS A 138 3.01 -0.48 1.96
C HIS A 138 4.26 -0.99 2.71
N GLU A 139 4.18 -2.21 3.26
CA GLU A 139 5.30 -2.79 4.02
C GLU A 139 6.53 -3.09 3.14
N PHE A 140 6.31 -3.55 1.91
CA PHE A 140 7.41 -3.74 0.97
C PHE A 140 8.02 -2.42 0.49
N ALA A 141 7.29 -1.30 0.50
CA ALA A 141 7.87 0.01 0.26
C ALA A 141 8.85 0.42 1.37
N HIS A 142 8.53 0.15 2.64
CA HIS A 142 9.49 0.33 3.74
C HIS A 142 10.77 -0.47 3.52
N LEU A 143 10.65 -1.74 3.10
CA LEU A 143 11.83 -2.55 2.78
C LEU A 143 12.65 -1.97 1.62
N VAL A 144 12.00 -1.50 0.55
CA VAL A 144 12.69 -0.84 -0.57
C VAL A 144 13.47 0.38 -0.08
N GLU A 145 12.90 1.20 0.80
CA GLU A 145 13.58 2.36 1.38
C GLU A 145 14.78 1.95 2.24
N GLN A 146 14.60 0.94 3.11
CA GLN A 146 15.66 0.44 3.99
C GLN A 146 16.81 -0.19 3.21
N GLU A 147 16.52 -1.05 2.23
CA GLU A 147 17.52 -1.67 1.36
C GLU A 147 18.29 -0.62 0.56
N ALA A 148 17.60 0.38 0.01
CA ALA A 148 18.24 1.48 -0.72
C ALA A 148 19.14 2.34 0.17
N ALA A 149 18.80 2.52 1.43
CA ALA A 149 19.61 3.26 2.39
C ALA A 149 20.88 2.47 2.81
N GLU A 150 20.81 1.15 2.88
CA GLU A 150 21.91 0.30 3.36
C GLU A 150 22.83 -0.18 2.22
N TYR A 151 22.27 -0.63 1.11
CA TYR A 151 23.01 -1.23 -0.01
C TYR A 151 23.16 -0.30 -1.21
N GLY A 152 22.52 0.85 -1.18
CA GLY A 152 22.56 1.83 -2.25
C GLY A 152 21.33 1.79 -3.15
N LEU A 153 21.20 2.83 -3.96
CA LEU A 153 20.09 2.99 -4.88
C LEU A 153 20.28 2.12 -6.13
N PRO A 154 19.19 1.59 -6.71
CA PRO A 154 19.26 0.96 -8.02
C PRO A 154 19.83 1.93 -9.08
N PRO A 155 20.62 1.43 -10.04
CA PRO A 155 21.23 2.28 -11.09
C PRO A 155 20.19 2.98 -11.96
N GLU A 156 18.97 2.46 -12.04
CA GLU A 156 17.85 3.06 -12.74
C GLU A 156 17.32 4.32 -12.07
N VAL A 157 17.60 4.54 -10.77
CA VAL A 157 17.08 5.69 -10.02
C VAL A 157 17.98 6.91 -10.23
N PRO A 158 17.52 7.97 -10.90
CA PRO A 158 18.32 9.17 -11.11
C PRO A 158 18.63 9.86 -9.77
N TRP A 159 19.88 10.20 -9.51
CA TRP A 159 20.26 10.97 -8.31
C TRP A 159 19.45 12.27 -8.15
N MET A 160 19.09 12.89 -9.24
CA MET A 160 18.25 14.10 -9.21
C MET A 160 16.85 13.83 -8.64
N ALA A 161 16.28 12.65 -8.89
CA ALA A 161 14.99 12.26 -8.31
C ALA A 161 15.10 12.13 -6.78
N VAL A 162 16.18 11.53 -6.29
CA VAL A 162 16.43 11.41 -4.84
C VAL A 162 16.55 12.79 -4.19
N ARG A 163 17.32 13.71 -4.78
CA ARG A 163 17.44 15.09 -4.27
C ARG A 163 16.09 15.83 -4.26
N GLN A 164 15.29 15.64 -5.28
CA GLN A 164 13.94 16.23 -5.36
C GLN A 164 13.02 15.60 -4.33
N TRP A 165 13.10 14.29 -4.11
CA TRP A 165 12.36 13.58 -3.08
C TRP A 165 12.65 14.14 -1.69
N VAL A 166 13.91 14.22 -1.29
CA VAL A 166 14.30 14.78 0.02
C VAL A 166 13.74 16.19 0.23
N ARG A 167 13.81 17.05 -0.80
CA ARG A 167 13.23 18.41 -0.74
C ARG A 167 11.71 18.39 -0.66
N TYR A 168 11.07 17.47 -1.37
CA TYR A 168 9.62 17.31 -1.35
C TYR A 168 9.15 16.90 0.05
N VAL A 169 9.74 15.84 0.63
CA VAL A 169 9.43 15.36 1.98
C VAL A 169 9.63 16.46 3.02
N ALA A 170 10.78 17.10 3.04
CA ALA A 170 11.08 18.18 4.00
C ALA A 170 10.03 19.29 3.95
N ARG A 171 9.62 19.70 2.75
CA ARG A 171 8.58 20.72 2.56
C ARG A 171 7.20 20.26 3.03
N GLU A 172 6.82 19.02 2.71
CA GLU A 172 5.49 18.48 3.05
C GLU A 172 5.35 18.22 4.55
N LEU A 173 6.38 17.65 5.19
CA LEU A 173 6.37 17.43 6.64
C LEU A 173 6.36 18.75 7.44
N ALA A 174 7.00 19.80 6.92
CA ALA A 174 6.97 21.12 7.52
C ALA A 174 5.62 21.86 7.34
N ARG A 175 4.70 21.34 6.51
CA ARG A 175 3.39 21.99 6.30
C ARG A 175 2.51 21.90 7.54
N PRO A 176 1.83 23.01 7.92
CA PRO A 176 0.80 22.96 8.95
C PRO A 176 -0.29 21.96 8.61
N SER A 177 -0.80 21.24 9.60
CA SER A 177 -1.82 20.19 9.43
C SER A 177 -3.07 20.68 8.68
N SER A 178 -3.46 21.94 8.85
CA SER A 178 -4.58 22.57 8.12
C SER A 178 -4.39 22.69 6.61
N ARG A 179 -3.15 22.56 6.11
CA ARG A 179 -2.80 22.64 4.68
C ARG A 179 -2.44 21.30 4.07
N ARG A 180 -2.53 20.21 4.83
CA ARG A 180 -2.30 18.83 4.37
C ARG A 180 -3.57 18.31 3.71
N THR A 181 -3.60 18.12 2.40
CA THR A 181 -4.88 18.05 1.67
C THR A 181 -5.20 16.74 0.96
N HIS A 182 -4.24 15.91 0.62
CA HIS A 182 -4.53 14.78 -0.30
C HIS A 182 -3.93 13.44 0.11
N VAL A 183 -3.18 13.42 1.17
CA VAL A 183 -2.58 12.21 1.75
C VAL A 183 -3.18 11.98 3.14
N SER A 184 -3.29 10.74 3.59
CA SER A 184 -3.83 10.44 4.93
C SER A 184 -3.00 11.12 6.02
N ALA A 185 -3.63 11.45 7.16
CA ALA A 185 -2.92 12.04 8.29
C ALA A 185 -1.78 11.11 8.80
N TYR A 186 -1.96 9.81 8.64
CA TYR A 186 -0.99 8.78 9.00
C TYR A 186 0.35 8.95 8.26
N ALA A 187 0.33 9.33 6.99
CA ALA A 187 1.55 9.60 6.22
C ALA A 187 2.47 10.65 6.87
N TYR A 188 1.92 11.55 7.69
CA TYR A 188 2.69 12.61 8.35
C TYR A 188 3.22 12.24 9.73
N THR A 189 3.19 10.97 10.09
CA THR A 189 3.76 10.45 11.35
C THR A 189 5.28 10.60 11.35
N ASN A 190 5.93 10.18 10.27
CA ASN A 190 7.36 10.35 10.01
C ASN A 190 7.65 10.24 8.50
N GLU A 191 8.91 10.41 8.10
CA GLU A 191 9.35 10.35 6.71
C GLU A 191 9.18 8.97 6.07
N HIS A 192 9.33 7.90 6.83
CA HIS A 192 9.21 6.51 6.34
C HIS A 192 7.76 6.16 6.03
N GLU A 193 6.83 6.51 6.93
CA GLU A 193 5.40 6.37 6.69
C GLU A 193 4.94 7.24 5.52
N PHE A 194 5.53 8.45 5.39
CA PHE A 194 5.23 9.31 4.27
C PHE A 194 5.61 8.66 2.94
N PHE A 195 6.78 8.03 2.86
CA PHE A 195 7.21 7.29 1.67
C PHE A 195 6.29 6.10 1.38
N ALA A 196 6.03 5.24 2.37
CA ALA A 196 5.24 4.03 2.20
C ALA A 196 3.79 4.32 1.76
N VAL A 197 3.14 5.32 2.38
CA VAL A 197 1.78 5.75 1.99
C VAL A 197 1.75 6.31 0.57
N LEU A 198 2.77 7.07 0.16
CA LEU A 198 2.83 7.60 -1.19
C LEU A 198 3.16 6.53 -2.23
N ALA A 199 4.01 5.56 -1.90
CA ALA A 199 4.27 4.39 -2.71
C ALA A 199 3.00 3.56 -2.91
N GLU A 200 2.29 3.26 -1.83
CA GLU A 200 0.99 2.59 -1.89
C GLU A 200 0.01 3.34 -2.82
N TYR A 201 -0.11 4.66 -2.66
CA TYR A 201 -0.98 5.48 -3.50
C TYR A 201 -0.57 5.45 -4.98
N PHE A 202 0.74 5.47 -5.26
CA PHE A 202 1.30 5.40 -6.60
C PHE A 202 1.00 4.06 -7.31
N PHE A 203 1.00 2.95 -6.57
CA PHE A 203 0.73 1.62 -7.12
C PHE A 203 -0.76 1.26 -7.14
N THR A 204 -1.57 1.81 -6.23
CA THR A 204 -3.01 1.45 -6.15
C THR A 204 -3.93 2.44 -6.87
N SER A 205 -3.56 3.71 -6.96
CA SER A 205 -4.40 4.77 -7.52
C SER A 205 -3.62 5.81 -8.32
N PRO A 206 -2.76 5.38 -9.28
CA PRO A 206 -1.85 6.27 -10.00
C PRO A 206 -2.56 7.39 -10.76
N ASP A 207 -3.68 7.09 -11.37
CA ASP A 207 -4.55 8.03 -12.08
C ASP A 207 -5.07 9.16 -11.16
N ARG A 208 -5.42 8.85 -9.91
CA ARG A 208 -5.84 9.84 -8.93
C ARG A 208 -4.66 10.70 -8.46
N LEU A 209 -3.52 10.07 -8.21
CA LEU A 209 -2.28 10.77 -7.82
C LEU A 209 -1.83 11.72 -8.93
N LYS A 210 -1.74 11.24 -10.17
CA LYS A 210 -1.33 12.02 -11.34
C LYS A 210 -2.19 13.26 -11.57
N ARG A 211 -3.50 13.17 -11.30
CA ARG A 211 -4.38 14.34 -11.41
C ARG A 211 -4.26 15.32 -10.24
N ARG A 212 -4.01 14.85 -9.03
CA ARG A 212 -3.95 15.69 -7.82
C ARG A 212 -2.61 16.36 -7.63
N ASP A 213 -1.56 15.61 -7.89
CA ASP A 213 -0.18 16.08 -7.79
C ASP A 213 0.67 15.47 -8.92
N PRO A 214 0.64 16.07 -10.12
CA PRO A 214 1.44 15.59 -11.26
C PRO A 214 2.94 15.60 -11.00
N ALA A 215 3.42 16.55 -10.17
CA ALA A 215 4.84 16.66 -9.84
C ALA A 215 5.29 15.50 -8.92
N LEU A 216 4.50 15.19 -7.91
CA LEU A 216 4.74 14.02 -7.05
C LEU A 216 4.65 12.72 -7.85
N TYR A 217 3.65 12.59 -8.74
CA TYR A 217 3.54 11.43 -9.60
C TYR A 217 4.80 11.23 -10.46
N ALA A 218 5.30 12.29 -11.10
CA ALA A 218 6.51 12.23 -11.90
C ALA A 218 7.73 11.84 -11.06
N LEU A 219 7.82 12.35 -9.83
CA LEU A 219 8.90 12.04 -8.91
C LEU A 219 8.89 10.57 -8.50
N LEU A 220 7.73 10.01 -8.13
CA LEU A 220 7.59 8.59 -7.77
C LEU A 220 7.83 7.67 -8.99
N ARG A 221 7.39 8.08 -10.19
CA ARG A 221 7.71 7.38 -11.43
C ARG A 221 9.21 7.24 -11.62
N ASP A 222 9.96 8.30 -11.36
CA ASP A 222 11.41 8.30 -11.52
C ASP A 222 12.10 7.51 -10.38
N LEU A 223 11.58 7.57 -9.14
CA LEU A 223 12.10 6.81 -8.01
C LEU A 223 11.86 5.29 -8.14
N PHE A 224 10.69 4.88 -8.61
CA PHE A 224 10.36 3.46 -8.82
C PHE A 224 10.71 2.96 -10.22
N HIS A 225 11.19 3.83 -11.09
CA HIS A 225 11.45 3.55 -12.50
C HIS A 225 10.25 2.86 -13.20
N GLN A 226 9.02 3.29 -12.90
CA GLN A 226 7.78 2.69 -13.40
C GLN A 226 6.74 3.78 -13.73
N ASP A 227 6.07 3.70 -14.86
CA ASP A 227 4.90 4.54 -15.17
C ASP A 227 3.59 3.78 -14.87
N THR A 228 3.21 3.76 -13.60
CA THR A 228 2.01 3.05 -13.13
C THR A 228 0.72 3.62 -13.73
N GLY A 229 0.68 4.90 -14.08
CA GLY A 229 -0.48 5.53 -14.73
C GLY A 229 -0.64 5.16 -16.20
N ALA A 230 0.46 4.81 -16.88
CA ALA A 230 0.40 4.22 -18.21
C ALA A 230 0.03 2.73 -18.14
N LEU A 231 0.59 2.02 -17.16
CA LEU A 231 0.34 0.59 -16.93
C LEU A 231 -1.07 0.31 -16.43
N LEU A 232 -1.53 1.05 -15.41
CA LEU A 232 -2.81 0.86 -14.73
C LEU A 232 -3.80 1.97 -15.13
N PRO A 233 -4.38 1.91 -16.32
CA PRO A 233 -5.26 2.97 -16.77
C PRO A 233 -6.48 3.10 -15.87
N ALA A 234 -6.98 4.33 -15.73
CA ALA A 234 -8.20 4.61 -14.97
C ALA A 234 -9.30 3.62 -15.34
N PRO A 235 -10.01 3.05 -14.36
CA PRO A 235 -11.11 2.12 -14.61
C PRO A 235 -12.08 2.66 -15.67
N ALA A 236 -12.57 1.81 -16.57
CA ALA A 236 -13.39 2.20 -17.70
C ALA A 236 -14.64 3.01 -17.30
N TRP A 237 -15.18 2.77 -16.10
CA TRP A 237 -16.29 3.52 -15.55
C TRP A 237 -15.95 4.99 -15.22
N ARG A 238 -14.68 5.29 -14.84
CA ARG A 238 -14.21 6.68 -14.66
C ARG A 238 -14.07 7.42 -15.97
N ARG A 239 -13.72 6.72 -17.06
CA ARG A 239 -13.56 7.32 -18.40
C ARG A 239 -14.88 7.67 -19.06
N ARG A 240 -16.00 7.03 -18.68
CA ARG A 240 -17.32 7.18 -19.32
C ARG A 240 -18.26 8.17 -18.63
N GLY A 241 -17.83 8.86 -17.58
CA GLY A 241 -18.72 9.81 -16.89
C GLY A 241 -20.00 9.13 -16.40
N ILE A 242 -19.90 8.13 -15.53
CA ILE A 242 -21.08 7.42 -15.02
C ILE A 242 -22.02 8.40 -14.35
N SER A 243 -23.26 8.41 -14.79
CA SER A 243 -24.32 9.15 -14.12
C SER A 243 -24.38 8.80 -12.63
N ARG A 244 -24.49 9.81 -11.76
CA ARG A 244 -24.61 9.61 -10.31
C ARG A 244 -25.73 8.66 -9.91
N HIS A 245 -26.75 8.52 -10.77
CA HIS A 245 -27.93 7.68 -10.56
C HIS A 245 -27.85 6.30 -11.23
N ALA A 246 -26.86 6.05 -12.09
CA ALA A 246 -26.68 4.74 -12.72
C ALA A 246 -26.33 3.66 -11.67
N PRO A 247 -26.65 2.39 -11.93
CA PRO A 247 -26.20 1.28 -11.10
C PRO A 247 -24.68 1.33 -10.90
N CYS A 248 -24.24 1.09 -9.67
CA CYS A 248 -22.81 1.15 -9.35
C CYS A 248 -22.05 0.04 -10.10
N PRO A 249 -20.96 0.36 -10.81
CA PRO A 249 -20.18 -0.62 -11.56
C PRO A 249 -19.46 -1.66 -10.70
N CYS A 250 -19.48 -1.51 -9.37
CA CYS A 250 -18.98 -2.52 -8.44
C CYS A 250 -19.91 -3.72 -8.26
N GLY A 251 -21.08 -3.75 -8.91
CA GLY A 251 -22.06 -4.83 -8.81
C GLY A 251 -22.90 -4.83 -7.53
N SER A 252 -22.81 -3.80 -6.67
CA SER A 252 -23.55 -3.72 -5.39
C SER A 252 -25.06 -3.51 -5.54
N GLY A 253 -25.58 -3.30 -6.74
CA GLY A 253 -26.98 -2.96 -7.01
C GLY A 253 -27.41 -1.54 -6.56
N LYS A 254 -26.54 -0.80 -5.84
CA LYS A 254 -26.84 0.56 -5.38
C LYS A 254 -26.52 1.59 -6.46
N PRO A 255 -27.21 2.76 -6.50
CA PRO A 255 -26.80 3.88 -7.35
C PRO A 255 -25.37 4.33 -7.06
N TYR A 256 -24.63 4.74 -8.10
CA TYR A 256 -23.23 5.13 -8.00
C TYR A 256 -22.96 6.19 -6.92
N LYS A 257 -23.86 7.20 -6.80
CA LYS A 257 -23.78 8.25 -5.77
C LYS A 257 -23.90 7.73 -4.33
N HIS A 258 -24.56 6.60 -4.12
CA HIS A 258 -24.76 5.98 -2.79
C HIS A 258 -23.81 4.81 -2.52
N CYS A 259 -22.87 4.55 -3.40
CA CYS A 259 -21.88 3.48 -3.30
C CYS A 259 -20.46 4.02 -3.53
N CYS A 260 -19.83 3.69 -4.65
CA CYS A 260 -18.43 4.01 -4.89
C CYS A 260 -18.14 5.52 -5.00
N LEU A 261 -19.11 6.35 -5.44
CA LEU A 261 -18.92 7.80 -5.46
C LEU A 261 -18.86 8.35 -4.02
N LYS A 262 -19.74 7.91 -3.12
CA LYS A 262 -19.74 8.34 -1.72
C LYS A 262 -18.48 7.88 -0.98
N LYS A 263 -17.99 6.66 -1.26
CA LYS A 263 -16.71 6.15 -0.71
C LYS A 263 -15.52 6.95 -1.22
N ALA A 264 -15.55 7.40 -2.47
CA ALA A 264 -14.49 8.25 -3.04
C ALA A 264 -14.46 9.65 -2.42
N ASP A 265 -15.64 10.18 -2.02
CA ASP A 265 -15.77 11.50 -1.36
C ASP A 265 -15.44 11.42 0.14
N SER A 266 -15.77 10.31 0.83
CA SER A 266 -15.49 10.10 2.26
C SER A 266 -14.00 9.82 2.54
N ASN A 267 -13.26 9.24 1.60
CA ASN A 267 -11.79 9.13 1.67
C ASN A 267 -11.07 10.46 1.33
N GLY A 268 -11.80 11.50 1.01
CA GLY A 268 -11.30 12.85 0.70
C GLY A 268 -11.67 13.93 1.72
N SER A 269 -12.54 13.63 2.67
CA SER A 269 -12.90 14.53 3.78
C SER A 269 -12.49 13.87 5.09
N GLY A 270 -11.40 14.38 5.67
CA GLY A 270 -10.93 14.00 7.01
C GLY A 270 -12.07 14.03 8.01
N GLY A 271 -12.15 12.99 8.84
CA GLY A 271 -13.06 12.94 9.95
C GLY A 271 -12.94 14.21 10.80
N LYS A 272 -14.06 14.87 11.03
CA LYS A 272 -14.16 15.87 12.10
C LYS A 272 -13.86 15.13 13.39
N ALA A 273 -12.70 15.38 13.98
CA ALA A 273 -12.46 15.05 15.38
C ALA A 273 -13.58 15.74 16.19
N ALA A 274 -14.31 14.95 16.96
CA ALA A 274 -15.20 15.48 17.99
C ALA A 274 -14.32 16.28 18.96
N GLY A 275 -14.55 17.58 19.05
CA GLY A 275 -13.93 18.42 20.04
C GLY A 275 -14.33 17.98 21.43
N PRO A 276 -13.48 18.19 22.47
CA PRO A 276 -13.84 17.89 23.82
C PRO A 276 -15.08 18.69 24.24
N ALA A 277 -15.98 18.05 24.98
CA ALA A 277 -17.15 18.67 25.56
C ALA A 277 -16.74 19.85 26.46
N PRO A 278 -17.54 20.93 26.51
CA PRO A 278 -17.25 22.05 27.39
C PRO A 278 -17.31 21.61 28.85
N ASP A 279 -16.28 21.95 29.61
CA ASP A 279 -16.21 21.79 31.07
C ASP A 279 -17.40 22.49 31.71
N ASP A 280 -18.23 21.72 32.40
CA ASP A 280 -19.25 22.18 33.36
C ASP A 280 -18.53 22.82 34.55
N LYS A 281 -18.58 24.14 34.61
CA LYS A 281 -18.21 24.91 35.78
C LYS A 281 -19.27 24.65 36.88
N GLN A 282 -18.98 23.72 37.74
CA GLN A 282 -19.71 23.60 39.00
C GLN A 282 -19.12 24.55 40.07
N ASN A 283 -19.93 25.53 40.40
CA ASN A 283 -20.04 26.27 41.67
C ASN A 283 -19.28 25.67 42.86
N ALA A 284 -18.35 26.47 43.38
CA ALA A 284 -17.92 26.34 44.77
C ALA A 284 -18.73 27.31 45.67
N PRO A 285 -19.26 26.91 46.80
CA PRO A 285 -19.91 27.80 47.73
C PRO A 285 -18.88 28.57 48.54
N ALA A 286 -19.20 29.86 48.78
CA ALA A 286 -18.57 30.70 49.78
C ALA A 286 -18.91 30.20 51.18
N ASP A 287 -17.91 30.07 52.06
CA ASP A 287 -18.11 30.37 53.49
C ASP A 287 -16.78 30.65 54.19
N ARG A 288 -16.78 31.84 54.80
CA ARG A 288 -16.13 32.38 56.02
C ARG A 288 -14.60 32.33 56.14
#